data_838f132fd1e85d7bad69a8d4375f8e2a
#
_entry.id   838f132fd1e85d7bad69a8d4375f8e2a
#
_cell.length_a   1.000
_cell.length_b   1.000
_cell.length_c   1.000
_cell.angle_alpha   90.00
_cell.angle_beta   90.00
_cell.angle_gamma   90.00
#
_symmetry.space_group_name_H-M   'P 1'
#
loop_
_entity.id
_entity.type
_entity.pdbx_description
1 polymer ?
#
loop_
_entity_poly.entity_id
_entity_poly.type
_entity_poly.pdbx_seq_one_letter_code
_entity_poly.pdbx_strand_id
1 'polypeptide(L)'
;LLLKIDLLSPQKNGIIGITNIFKEARQMGIYVNPDNIDFQRAINSQIYVDKSGLIELTNAKLFTEQQFICVSRPRRFGKSMAANMLTAYYSRGCDSRKMFSELKIAKSADFEKHLNKYNVIHINMVDFLDRSKTMDEMLDYLRRRLLHELKKGFSDVDCFDWDNLQSVLGEIYTDKRIAFIFIIDEWDCIFRIHKNDSDAQTKYLDFLRNLLKDQSYVALAYMTGILPIKKYGEHSALNMFTEVSMTNPREYAEYTGFTEDEVKGLCEKYNMPFDETKRWYDGYNLKGIATYNPRSVVMSMTGHDFDSYWTSTETYEALKVYIDMNFDGLKDKVTRLVAGEKIPINPTKFQNDMTTLRSADDIFTLLVHLGYLTFDFYTKCVWIPNSEVAQEFINSIEDGGWEEVMKAINASDKLLQATINGDEQAVADLINKAHSENTSILKYNDENSLSCVISIAYYSAKRTYTVERELPAGKGYADLVFKPRRNNSNPAMIVELKYNKSAESAIXXXXXXXX
;
A
#
# COMPACT_ATOMS: atom_id res chain seq x y z
N LEU A 1 13.89 36.78 -26.54
CA LEU A 1 15.12 36.06 -26.98
C LEU A 1 15.82 36.98 -27.99
N LEU A 2 16.93 37.60 -27.60
CA LEU A 2 17.77 38.40 -28.49
C LEU A 2 18.85 37.49 -29.06
N LEU A 3 18.79 37.26 -30.36
CA LEU A 3 19.86 36.61 -31.12
C LEU A 3 20.85 37.67 -31.55
N LYS A 4 22.10 37.60 -31.07
CA LYS A 4 23.22 38.37 -31.61
C LYS A 4 23.76 37.64 -32.82
N ILE A 5 23.62 38.27 -33.98
CA ILE A 5 24.22 37.75 -35.22
C ILE A 5 25.47 38.62 -35.49
N ASP A 6 26.65 38.05 -35.36
CA ASP A 6 27.90 38.67 -35.81
C ASP A 6 28.11 38.36 -37.28
N LEU A 7 27.98 39.37 -38.14
CA LEU A 7 28.26 39.29 -39.57
C LEU A 7 29.77 39.43 -39.79
N LEU A 8 30.38 38.32 -40.18
CA LEU A 8 31.74 38.35 -40.76
C LEU A 8 31.67 38.33 -42.28
N SER A 9 32.52 39.13 -42.92
CA SER A 9 32.58 39.52 -44.32
C SER A 9 32.70 38.37 -45.30
N PRO A 10 32.35 38.59 -46.60
CA PRO A 10 32.20 37.52 -47.59
C PRO A 10 33.50 37.15 -48.30
N GLN A 11 33.93 35.92 -48.22
CA GLN A 11 34.73 35.34 -49.28
C GLN A 11 34.63 33.80 -49.31
N LYS A 12 34.24 33.33 -50.51
CA LYS A 12 34.42 32.04 -51.11
C LYS A 12 33.39 30.91 -50.83
N ASN A 13 32.74 30.56 -51.89
CA ASN A 13 31.94 29.40 -52.19
C ASN A 13 32.18 28.17 -51.29
N GLY A 14 31.28 27.97 -50.39
CA GLY A 14 31.10 26.73 -49.69
C GLY A 14 29.60 26.55 -49.49
N ILE A 15 29.03 25.51 -50.01
CA ILE A 15 27.67 25.09 -49.67
C ILE A 15 27.67 24.79 -48.18
N ILE A 16 27.20 25.75 -47.39
CA ILE A 16 26.92 25.48 -45.98
C ILE A 16 25.67 24.61 -45.99
N GLY A 17 25.88 23.35 -45.82
CA GLY A 17 24.78 22.46 -45.44
C GLY A 17 24.23 22.96 -44.12
N ILE A 18 23.07 23.63 -44.16
CA ILE A 18 22.30 23.91 -42.99
C ILE A 18 21.80 22.53 -42.52
N THR A 19 22.62 21.82 -41.74
CA THR A 19 22.14 20.72 -40.96
C THR A 19 21.06 21.31 -40.09
N ASN A 20 19.83 20.92 -40.39
CA ASN A 20 18.68 21.20 -39.56
C ASN A 20 18.95 20.68 -38.13
N ILE A 21 19.45 21.53 -37.29
CA ILE A 21 19.37 21.33 -35.87
C ILE A 21 17.96 21.82 -35.48
N PHE A 22 16.94 21.25 -36.11
CA PHE A 22 15.64 21.22 -35.47
C PHE A 22 15.77 20.14 -34.40
N LYS A 23 16.07 20.54 -33.20
CA LYS A 23 15.63 19.80 -32.02
C LYS A 23 14.17 19.53 -32.30
N GLU A 24 13.80 18.30 -32.67
CA GLU A 24 12.40 17.91 -32.78
C GLU A 24 11.73 18.45 -31.53
N ALA A 25 10.79 19.37 -31.72
CA ALA A 25 10.02 19.90 -30.59
C ALA A 25 9.38 18.68 -29.94
N ARG A 26 9.80 18.36 -28.70
CA ARG A 26 9.26 17.25 -27.95
C ARG A 26 7.76 17.45 -27.85
N GLN A 27 7.00 16.58 -28.51
CA GLN A 27 5.54 16.70 -28.53
C GLN A 27 5.00 16.07 -27.24
N MET A 28 4.73 16.92 -26.26
CA MET A 28 4.16 16.53 -24.99
C MET A 28 2.64 16.58 -25.05
N GLY A 29 1.99 15.49 -24.67
CA GLY A 29 0.55 15.44 -24.42
C GLY A 29 0.26 15.39 -22.93
N ILE A 30 -1.00 15.33 -22.58
CA ILE A 30 -1.43 15.13 -21.19
C ILE A 30 -1.28 13.65 -20.82
N TYR A 31 -1.68 12.77 -21.75
CA TYR A 31 -1.69 11.33 -21.55
C TYR A 31 -0.64 10.62 -22.41
N VAL A 32 -0.35 11.13 -23.62
CA VAL A 32 0.63 10.54 -24.53
C VAL A 32 1.93 11.33 -24.47
N ASN A 33 3.00 10.67 -24.11
CA ASN A 33 4.32 11.29 -23.91
C ASN A 33 4.28 12.49 -22.96
N PRO A 34 3.71 12.32 -21.75
CA PRO A 34 3.62 13.43 -20.79
C PRO A 34 5.00 13.90 -20.33
N ASP A 35 5.03 15.07 -19.72
CA ASP A 35 6.24 15.66 -19.15
C ASP A 35 6.63 14.98 -17.81
N ASN A 36 7.67 15.51 -17.15
CA ASN A 36 8.19 14.97 -15.90
C ASN A 36 7.88 15.86 -14.68
N ILE A 37 6.97 16.82 -14.80
CA ILE A 37 6.68 17.81 -13.76
C ILE A 37 6.20 17.16 -12.47
N ASP A 38 5.35 16.13 -12.56
CA ASP A 38 4.80 15.50 -11.35
C ASP A 38 5.89 14.76 -10.55
N PHE A 39 6.83 14.10 -11.24
CA PHE A 39 7.96 13.49 -10.55
C PHE A 39 8.94 14.56 -10.03
N GLN A 40 9.13 15.67 -10.76
CA GLN A 40 9.95 16.80 -10.29
C GLN A 40 9.39 17.38 -8.98
N ARG A 41 8.06 17.51 -8.88
CA ARG A 41 7.40 17.95 -7.62
C ARG A 41 7.71 17.00 -6.47
N ALA A 42 7.69 15.68 -6.75
CA ALA A 42 7.99 14.66 -5.73
C ALA A 42 9.44 14.79 -5.22
N ILE A 43 10.41 14.94 -6.14
CA ILE A 43 11.83 15.09 -5.78
C ILE A 43 12.07 16.38 -4.98
N ASN A 44 11.36 17.46 -5.33
CA ASN A 44 11.48 18.76 -4.66
C ASN A 44 10.79 18.82 -3.29
N SER A 45 10.08 17.75 -2.88
CA SER A 45 9.41 17.71 -1.59
C SER A 45 10.41 17.71 -0.43
N GLN A 46 10.03 18.25 0.71
CA GLN A 46 10.86 18.32 1.92
C GLN A 46 11.44 16.96 2.29
N ILE A 47 10.65 15.90 2.12
CA ILE A 47 11.08 14.50 2.29
C ILE A 47 10.81 13.75 0.99
N TYR A 48 11.87 13.30 0.37
CA TYR A 48 11.85 12.39 -0.77
C TYR A 48 12.74 11.19 -0.45
N VAL A 49 12.24 9.99 -0.67
CA VAL A 49 12.99 8.74 -0.50
C VAL A 49 13.14 8.10 -1.88
N ASP A 50 14.38 7.86 -2.27
CA ASP A 50 14.72 7.38 -3.61
C ASP A 50 14.33 5.91 -3.80
N LYS A 51 13.33 5.67 -4.64
CA LYS A 51 12.83 4.35 -5.04
C LYS A 51 13.19 4.02 -6.50
N SER A 52 14.15 4.73 -7.10
CA SER A 52 14.48 4.59 -8.51
C SER A 52 15.07 3.22 -8.88
N GLY A 53 15.44 2.40 -7.90
CA GLY A 53 15.76 0.98 -8.15
C GLY A 53 14.62 0.19 -8.79
N LEU A 54 13.35 0.63 -8.63
CA LEU A 54 12.20 0.05 -9.33
C LEU A 54 12.43 0.05 -10.86
N ILE A 55 13.11 1.08 -11.37
CA ILE A 55 13.39 1.21 -12.80
C ILE A 55 14.27 0.04 -13.30
N GLU A 56 15.23 -0.43 -12.51
CA GLU A 56 16.05 -1.59 -12.87
C GLU A 56 15.17 -2.84 -13.05
N LEU A 57 14.21 -3.05 -12.13
CA LEU A 57 13.28 -4.18 -12.24
C LEU A 57 12.42 -4.07 -13.50
N THR A 58 11.90 -2.87 -13.80
CA THR A 58 11.04 -2.68 -14.97
C THR A 58 11.86 -2.74 -16.27
N ASN A 59 13.09 -2.21 -16.28
CA ASN A 59 14.00 -2.34 -17.44
C ASN A 59 14.23 -3.82 -17.81
N ALA A 60 14.44 -4.67 -16.79
CA ALA A 60 14.68 -6.11 -17.00
C ALA A 60 13.45 -6.85 -17.56
N LYS A 61 12.26 -6.24 -17.48
CA LYS A 61 11.01 -6.86 -17.97
C LYS A 61 10.59 -6.36 -19.35
N LEU A 62 11.22 -5.30 -19.87
CA LEU A 62 10.88 -4.73 -21.18
C LEU A 62 10.97 -5.80 -22.28
N PHE A 63 9.90 -5.93 -23.09
CA PHE A 63 9.81 -6.87 -24.20
C PHE A 63 9.95 -8.34 -23.79
N THR A 64 9.60 -8.70 -22.54
CA THR A 64 9.60 -10.09 -22.08
C THR A 64 8.18 -10.55 -21.76
N GLU A 65 8.00 -11.84 -21.53
CA GLU A 65 6.70 -12.39 -21.06
C GLU A 65 6.27 -11.82 -19.72
N GLN A 66 7.17 -11.19 -18.95
CA GLN A 66 6.91 -10.56 -17.66
C GLN A 66 6.69 -9.04 -17.75
N GLN A 67 6.45 -8.53 -18.95
CA GLN A 67 6.28 -7.08 -19.20
C GLN A 67 4.98 -6.50 -18.62
N PHE A 68 4.07 -7.33 -18.14
CA PHE A 68 2.80 -6.91 -17.56
C PHE A 68 2.88 -7.00 -16.03
N ILE A 69 2.88 -5.86 -15.33
CA ILE A 69 3.09 -5.77 -13.88
C ILE A 69 1.91 -5.01 -13.26
N CYS A 70 1.26 -5.60 -12.25
CA CYS A 70 0.19 -4.93 -11.50
C CYS A 70 0.56 -4.86 -10.01
N VAL A 71 0.79 -3.64 -9.51
CA VAL A 71 1.21 -3.40 -8.11
C VAL A 71 0.03 -2.89 -7.29
N SER A 72 -0.43 -3.72 -6.35
CA SER A 72 -1.55 -3.40 -5.46
C SER A 72 -1.04 -3.12 -4.06
N ARG A 73 -1.29 -1.90 -3.57
CA ARG A 73 -0.88 -1.44 -2.23
C ARG A 73 -1.97 -0.56 -1.63
N PRO A 74 -2.06 -0.47 -0.32
CA PRO A 74 -3.00 0.45 0.33
C PRO A 74 -2.81 1.89 -0.14
N ARG A 75 -3.77 2.73 0.19
CA ARG A 75 -3.66 4.17 -0.10
C ARG A 75 -2.41 4.75 0.58
N ARG A 76 -1.79 5.72 -0.08
CA ARG A 76 -0.65 6.52 0.43
C ARG A 76 0.68 5.74 0.57
N PHE A 77 0.80 4.58 -0.08
CA PHE A 77 2.03 3.79 -0.15
C PHE A 77 2.96 4.21 -1.31
N GLY A 78 2.70 5.33 -1.97
CA GLY A 78 3.61 5.87 -3.00
C GLY A 78 3.38 5.31 -4.40
N LYS A 79 2.23 4.65 -4.68
CA LYS A 79 1.92 4.06 -5.99
C LYS A 79 1.99 5.07 -7.13
N SER A 80 1.27 6.19 -7.01
CA SER A 80 1.25 7.24 -8.05
C SER A 80 2.62 7.91 -8.20
N MET A 81 3.39 8.01 -7.10
CA MET A 81 4.77 8.51 -7.19
C MET A 81 5.65 7.57 -8.02
N ALA A 82 5.50 6.25 -7.85
CA ALA A 82 6.19 5.25 -8.68
C ALA A 82 5.75 5.36 -10.15
N ALA A 83 4.45 5.50 -10.40
CA ALA A 83 3.91 5.71 -11.76
C ALA A 83 4.50 6.97 -12.42
N ASN A 84 4.53 8.09 -11.69
CA ASN A 84 5.10 9.35 -12.17
C ASN A 84 6.61 9.23 -12.43
N MET A 85 7.33 8.50 -11.57
CA MET A 85 8.77 8.23 -11.74
C MET A 85 9.03 7.44 -13.02
N LEU A 86 8.29 6.34 -13.24
CA LEU A 86 8.43 5.52 -14.44
C LEU A 86 8.07 6.34 -15.69
N THR A 87 7.02 7.15 -15.62
CA THR A 87 6.64 8.06 -16.72
C THR A 87 7.78 9.02 -17.05
N ALA A 88 8.31 9.72 -16.05
CA ALA A 88 9.41 10.67 -16.22
C ALA A 88 10.66 10.00 -16.81
N TYR A 89 10.95 8.76 -16.41
CA TYR A 89 12.13 8.04 -16.89
C TYR A 89 11.96 7.59 -18.33
N TYR A 90 10.83 7.00 -18.70
CA TYR A 90 10.64 6.39 -20.01
C TYR A 90 10.19 7.36 -21.11
N SER A 91 9.42 8.41 -20.75
CA SER A 91 8.75 9.29 -21.73
C SER A 91 9.75 10.04 -22.62
N ARG A 92 9.60 9.87 -23.92
CA ARG A 92 10.36 10.65 -24.91
C ARG A 92 9.86 12.10 -25.01
N GLY A 93 8.74 12.43 -24.36
CA GLY A 93 8.16 13.77 -24.33
C GLY A 93 8.96 14.79 -23.52
N CYS A 94 9.92 14.34 -22.71
CA CYS A 94 10.68 15.20 -21.81
C CYS A 94 12.17 14.84 -21.79
N ASP A 95 12.97 15.65 -21.09
CA ASP A 95 14.37 15.34 -20.80
C ASP A 95 14.54 15.24 -19.29
N SER A 96 14.73 14.03 -18.81
CA SER A 96 14.82 13.74 -17.38
C SER A 96 16.23 13.37 -16.92
N ARG A 97 17.24 13.46 -17.78
CA ARG A 97 18.63 13.07 -17.48
C ARG A 97 19.14 13.71 -16.20
N LYS A 98 19.01 15.05 -16.09
CA LYS A 98 19.47 15.80 -14.93
C LYS A 98 18.73 15.35 -13.65
N MET A 99 17.43 15.08 -13.77
CA MET A 99 16.58 14.66 -12.65
C MET A 99 17.01 13.30 -12.07
N PHE A 100 17.36 12.34 -12.95
CA PHE A 100 17.74 11.00 -12.51
C PHE A 100 19.23 10.81 -12.24
N SER A 101 20.10 11.77 -12.65
CA SER A 101 21.56 11.62 -12.55
C SER A 101 22.08 11.49 -11.10
N GLU A 102 21.30 11.92 -10.11
CA GLU A 102 21.67 11.84 -8.68
C GLU A 102 20.94 10.72 -7.94
N LEU A 103 20.08 9.96 -8.64
CA LEU A 103 19.30 8.88 -8.06
C LEU A 103 20.01 7.53 -8.21
N LYS A 104 19.57 6.53 -7.44
CA LYS A 104 20.16 5.17 -7.44
C LYS A 104 20.27 4.58 -8.85
N ILE A 105 19.26 4.79 -9.70
CA ILE A 105 19.20 4.25 -11.08
C ILE A 105 20.37 4.74 -11.95
N ALA A 106 20.93 5.92 -11.67
CA ALA A 106 22.06 6.44 -12.45
C ALA A 106 23.28 5.54 -12.42
N LYS A 107 23.38 4.66 -11.41
CA LYS A 107 24.48 3.69 -11.27
C LYS A 107 24.27 2.43 -12.10
N SER A 108 23.07 2.25 -12.65
CA SER A 108 22.73 1.08 -13.46
C SER A 108 23.39 1.15 -14.84
N ALA A 109 23.90 0.03 -15.35
CA ALA A 109 24.50 -0.08 -16.68
C ALA A 109 23.49 0.25 -17.80
N ASP A 110 22.20 0.02 -17.55
CA ASP A 110 21.13 0.26 -18.53
C ASP A 110 20.48 1.65 -18.41
N PHE A 111 21.00 2.52 -17.53
CA PHE A 111 20.41 3.85 -17.27
C PHE A 111 20.15 4.63 -18.55
N GLU A 112 21.19 4.81 -19.37
CA GLU A 112 21.14 5.60 -20.61
C GLU A 112 20.37 4.90 -21.73
N LYS A 113 20.35 3.58 -21.70
CA LYS A 113 19.75 2.74 -22.73
C LYS A 113 18.25 2.96 -22.85
N HIS A 114 17.59 3.19 -21.72
CA HIS A 114 16.12 3.28 -21.66
C HIS A 114 15.59 4.68 -21.34
N LEU A 115 16.46 5.59 -20.84
CA LEU A 115 16.06 6.93 -20.41
C LEU A 115 15.48 7.76 -21.57
N ASN A 116 14.21 8.12 -21.47
CA ASN A 116 13.46 8.95 -22.43
C ASN A 116 13.45 8.35 -23.85
N LYS A 117 13.30 7.02 -23.97
CA LYS A 117 13.37 6.30 -25.25
C LYS A 117 12.03 5.77 -25.77
N TYR A 118 10.97 5.84 -24.98
CA TYR A 118 9.70 5.17 -25.30
C TYR A 118 8.56 6.15 -25.48
N ASN A 119 7.57 5.75 -26.26
CA ASN A 119 6.26 6.39 -26.20
C ASN A 119 5.59 5.95 -24.89
N VAL A 120 5.18 6.87 -24.06
CA VAL A 120 4.51 6.57 -22.79
C VAL A 120 3.05 6.99 -22.88
N ILE A 121 2.15 6.10 -22.49
CA ILE A 121 0.74 6.43 -22.25
C ILE A 121 0.52 6.31 -20.73
N HIS A 122 0.27 7.45 -20.09
CA HIS A 122 0.03 7.50 -18.64
C HIS A 122 -1.42 7.92 -18.38
N ILE A 123 -2.19 7.04 -17.74
CA ILE A 123 -3.62 7.22 -17.48
C ILE A 123 -3.89 7.03 -15.99
N ASN A 124 -4.57 7.99 -15.37
CA ASN A 124 -5.23 7.77 -14.07
C ASN A 124 -6.70 7.46 -14.37
N MET A 125 -7.16 6.27 -14.05
CA MET A 125 -8.51 5.82 -14.40
C MET A 125 -9.62 6.61 -13.68
N VAL A 126 -9.34 7.14 -12.48
CA VAL A 126 -10.31 7.97 -11.74
C VAL A 126 -10.67 9.22 -12.53
N ASP A 127 -9.71 9.86 -13.21
CA ASP A 127 -9.95 11.08 -14.00
C ASP A 127 -11.02 10.89 -15.08
N PHE A 128 -11.11 9.70 -15.64
CA PHE A 128 -12.06 9.36 -16.68
C PHE A 128 -13.41 8.94 -16.08
N LEU A 129 -13.37 8.21 -14.99
CA LEU A 129 -14.57 7.76 -14.28
C LEU A 129 -15.38 8.96 -13.75
N ASP A 130 -14.72 9.92 -13.14
CA ASP A 130 -15.35 11.12 -12.55
C ASP A 130 -16.05 12.00 -13.60
N ARG A 131 -15.66 11.88 -14.87
CA ARG A 131 -16.19 12.70 -15.98
C ARG A 131 -17.29 12.01 -16.78
N SER A 132 -17.68 10.80 -16.38
CA SER A 132 -18.58 9.94 -17.18
C SER A 132 -19.69 9.39 -16.29
N LYS A 133 -20.87 9.18 -16.88
CA LYS A 133 -22.03 8.63 -16.17
C LYS A 133 -22.15 7.12 -16.33
N THR A 134 -21.61 6.58 -17.42
CA THR A 134 -21.65 5.15 -17.73
C THR A 134 -20.27 4.66 -18.15
N MET A 135 -20.07 3.35 -18.07
CA MET A 135 -18.81 2.73 -18.52
C MET A 135 -18.57 2.98 -20.02
N ASP A 136 -19.59 2.88 -20.84
CA ASP A 136 -19.47 3.12 -22.28
C ASP A 136 -19.01 4.55 -22.58
N GLU A 137 -19.58 5.55 -21.87
CA GLU A 137 -19.14 6.95 -21.97
C GLU A 137 -17.68 7.12 -21.52
N MET A 138 -17.29 6.47 -20.43
CA MET A 138 -15.91 6.54 -19.91
C MET A 138 -14.92 5.99 -20.94
N LEU A 139 -15.18 4.79 -21.45
CA LEU A 139 -14.28 4.14 -22.41
C LEU A 139 -14.22 4.90 -23.74
N ASP A 140 -15.36 5.44 -24.21
CA ASP A 140 -15.41 6.27 -25.41
C ASP A 140 -14.61 7.56 -25.22
N TYR A 141 -14.80 8.24 -24.07
CA TYR A 141 -14.06 9.47 -23.76
C TYR A 141 -12.55 9.20 -23.68
N LEU A 142 -12.16 8.11 -23.04
CA LEU A 142 -10.75 7.70 -22.96
C LEU A 142 -10.17 7.47 -24.36
N ARG A 143 -10.85 6.68 -25.20
CA ARG A 143 -10.41 6.42 -26.58
C ARG A 143 -10.24 7.72 -27.37
N ARG A 144 -11.25 8.59 -27.36
CA ARG A 144 -11.20 9.87 -28.09
C ARG A 144 -10.08 10.78 -27.61
N ARG A 145 -9.81 10.83 -26.30
CA ARG A 145 -8.70 11.62 -25.76
C ARG A 145 -7.36 11.10 -26.25
N LEU A 146 -7.12 9.80 -26.17
CA LEU A 146 -5.87 9.19 -26.64
C LEU A 146 -5.68 9.37 -28.14
N LEU A 147 -6.72 9.09 -28.94
CA LEU A 147 -6.67 9.26 -30.39
C LEU A 147 -6.38 10.70 -30.78
N HIS A 148 -6.99 11.68 -30.10
CA HIS A 148 -6.73 13.10 -30.35
C HIS A 148 -5.25 13.44 -30.15
N GLU A 149 -4.63 12.96 -29.05
CA GLU A 149 -3.23 13.24 -28.76
C GLU A 149 -2.27 12.47 -29.69
N LEU A 150 -2.62 11.21 -30.01
CA LEU A 150 -1.85 10.40 -30.97
C LEU A 150 -1.86 11.06 -32.36
N LYS A 151 -3.02 11.51 -32.84
CA LYS A 151 -3.15 12.20 -34.13
C LYS A 151 -2.32 13.47 -34.19
N LYS A 152 -2.32 14.24 -33.09
CA LYS A 152 -1.52 15.46 -32.97
C LYS A 152 -0.01 15.14 -32.91
N GLY A 153 0.37 14.11 -32.15
CA GLY A 153 1.76 13.74 -31.91
C GLY A 153 2.42 12.97 -33.05
N PHE A 154 1.63 12.35 -33.92
CA PHE A 154 2.11 11.50 -34.99
C PHE A 154 1.38 11.82 -36.32
N SER A 155 1.20 13.11 -36.58
CA SER A 155 0.49 13.59 -37.77
C SER A 155 1.18 13.23 -39.08
N ASP A 156 2.45 12.78 -39.03
CA ASP A 156 3.23 12.32 -40.16
C ASP A 156 3.08 10.81 -40.45
N VAL A 157 2.32 10.09 -39.60
CA VAL A 157 2.03 8.67 -39.83
C VAL A 157 0.71 8.53 -40.58
N ASP A 158 0.72 7.76 -41.65
CA ASP A 158 -0.48 7.47 -42.46
C ASP A 158 -1.21 6.28 -41.83
N CYS A 159 -2.21 6.58 -40.98
CA CYS A 159 -3.04 5.54 -40.34
C CYS A 159 -4.30 5.27 -41.15
N PHE A 160 -4.55 3.99 -41.38
CA PHE A 160 -5.71 3.51 -42.15
C PHE A 160 -7.04 3.90 -41.51
N ASP A 161 -7.08 3.77 -40.16
CA ASP A 161 -8.33 4.04 -39.41
C ASP A 161 -7.99 4.80 -38.13
N TRP A 162 -8.12 6.13 -38.14
CA TRP A 162 -7.86 7.01 -36.99
C TRP A 162 -8.92 6.89 -35.90
N ASP A 163 -9.99 6.11 -36.08
CA ASP A 163 -11.01 5.92 -35.06
C ASP A 163 -10.80 4.64 -34.23
N ASN A 164 -9.84 3.80 -34.64
CA ASN A 164 -9.50 2.54 -33.96
C ASN A 164 -8.17 2.67 -33.20
N LEU A 165 -8.25 2.76 -31.88
CA LEU A 165 -7.08 3.01 -31.02
C LEU A 165 -5.97 1.96 -31.20
N GLN A 166 -6.34 0.67 -31.25
CA GLN A 166 -5.37 -0.41 -31.37
C GLN A 166 -4.67 -0.39 -32.74
N SER A 167 -5.42 -0.13 -33.80
CA SER A 167 -4.86 0.02 -35.17
C SER A 167 -3.86 1.17 -35.20
N VAL A 168 -4.26 2.34 -34.69
CA VAL A 168 -3.40 3.54 -34.66
C VAL A 168 -2.10 3.26 -33.90
N LEU A 169 -2.18 2.62 -32.72
CA LEU A 169 -0.97 2.31 -31.92
C LEU A 169 -0.05 1.34 -32.68
N GLY A 170 -0.62 0.33 -33.35
CA GLY A 170 0.12 -0.64 -34.14
C GLY A 170 0.81 -0.01 -35.37
N GLU A 171 0.11 0.89 -36.04
CA GLU A 171 0.63 1.58 -37.23
C GLU A 171 1.73 2.58 -36.87
N ILE A 172 1.55 3.34 -35.78
CA ILE A 172 2.59 4.22 -35.25
C ILE A 172 3.84 3.41 -34.88
N TYR A 173 3.67 2.28 -34.19
CA TYR A 173 4.79 1.41 -33.83
C TYR A 173 5.49 0.85 -35.10
N THR A 174 4.72 0.46 -36.09
CA THR A 174 5.26 -0.08 -37.34
C THR A 174 6.09 0.96 -38.11
N ASP A 175 5.61 2.21 -38.13
CA ASP A 175 6.27 3.32 -38.82
C ASP A 175 7.51 3.83 -38.04
N LYS A 176 7.34 4.12 -36.72
CA LYS A 176 8.39 4.77 -35.92
C LYS A 176 9.36 3.81 -35.26
N ARG A 177 9.00 2.53 -35.13
CA ARG A 177 9.78 1.48 -34.43
C ARG A 177 10.10 1.85 -32.98
N ILE A 178 9.24 2.68 -32.35
CA ILE A 178 9.35 3.08 -30.93
C ILE A 178 8.11 2.54 -30.22
N ALA A 179 8.31 1.58 -29.33
CA ALA A 179 7.22 0.90 -28.63
C ALA A 179 6.61 1.79 -27.54
N PHE A 180 5.45 1.35 -27.08
CA PHE A 180 4.68 2.05 -26.02
C PHE A 180 4.89 1.39 -24.66
N ILE A 181 4.99 2.23 -23.64
CA ILE A 181 4.92 1.83 -22.24
C ILE A 181 3.61 2.40 -21.69
N PHE A 182 2.80 1.53 -21.11
CA PHE A 182 1.51 1.90 -20.50
C PHE A 182 1.67 1.99 -18.99
N ILE A 183 1.39 3.16 -18.42
CA ILE A 183 1.34 3.41 -16.98
C ILE A 183 -0.12 3.70 -16.64
N ILE A 184 -0.76 2.79 -15.89
CA ILE A 184 -2.19 2.88 -15.60
C ILE A 184 -2.36 2.95 -14.08
N ASP A 185 -2.62 4.15 -13.57
CA ASP A 185 -2.80 4.38 -12.12
C ASP A 185 -4.29 4.22 -11.75
N GLU A 186 -4.54 3.73 -10.52
CA GLU A 186 -5.89 3.49 -9.96
C GLU A 186 -6.73 2.59 -10.86
N TRP A 187 -6.10 1.54 -11.47
CA TRP A 187 -6.78 0.63 -12.42
C TRP A 187 -8.05 0.01 -11.84
N ASP A 188 -8.08 -0.17 -10.52
CA ASP A 188 -9.15 -0.89 -9.80
C ASP A 188 -10.31 0.00 -9.34
N CYS A 189 -10.31 1.30 -9.70
CA CYS A 189 -11.35 2.25 -9.25
C CYS A 189 -12.77 1.78 -9.62
N ILE A 190 -12.92 1.13 -10.78
CA ILE A 190 -14.21 0.58 -11.24
C ILE A 190 -14.78 -0.43 -10.23
N PHE A 191 -13.91 -1.30 -9.71
CA PHE A 191 -14.31 -2.35 -8.74
C PHE A 191 -14.65 -1.80 -7.36
N ARG A 192 -14.12 -0.62 -7.03
CA ARG A 192 -14.41 0.06 -5.77
C ARG A 192 -15.65 0.93 -5.83
N ILE A 193 -15.91 1.57 -6.98
CA ILE A 193 -17.01 2.54 -7.16
C ILE A 193 -18.25 1.85 -7.75
N HIS A 194 -18.10 1.11 -8.85
CA HIS A 194 -19.17 0.33 -9.48
C HIS A 194 -19.13 -1.14 -9.04
N LYS A 195 -19.04 -1.36 -7.72
CA LYS A 195 -18.79 -2.70 -7.15
C LYS A 195 -19.87 -3.73 -7.49
N ASN A 196 -21.12 -3.30 -7.72
CA ASN A 196 -22.24 -4.18 -8.03
C ASN A 196 -22.58 -4.24 -9.53
N ASP A 197 -21.83 -3.56 -10.40
CA ASP A 197 -22.11 -3.47 -11.84
C ASP A 197 -21.15 -4.40 -12.62
N SER A 198 -21.52 -5.68 -12.71
CA SER A 198 -20.70 -6.68 -13.37
C SER A 198 -20.53 -6.44 -14.89
N ASP A 199 -21.53 -5.83 -15.54
CA ASP A 199 -21.44 -5.49 -16.97
C ASP A 199 -20.38 -4.40 -17.20
N ALA A 200 -20.40 -3.34 -16.39
CA ALA A 200 -19.39 -2.27 -16.45
C ALA A 200 -17.98 -2.85 -16.19
N GLN A 201 -17.85 -3.72 -15.18
CA GLN A 201 -16.57 -4.36 -14.86
C GLN A 201 -16.06 -5.21 -16.01
N THR A 202 -16.94 -5.97 -16.66
CA THR A 202 -16.58 -6.84 -17.80
C THR A 202 -16.11 -6.01 -18.99
N LYS A 203 -16.86 -4.98 -19.37
CA LYS A 203 -16.51 -4.05 -20.46
C LYS A 203 -15.14 -3.41 -20.23
N TYR A 204 -14.87 -2.99 -19.01
CA TYR A 204 -13.60 -2.38 -18.63
C TYR A 204 -12.44 -3.37 -18.75
N LEU A 205 -12.61 -4.59 -18.24
CA LEU A 205 -11.58 -5.63 -18.32
C LEU A 205 -11.30 -6.02 -19.78
N ASP A 206 -12.35 -6.13 -20.59
CA ASP A 206 -12.21 -6.43 -22.03
C ASP A 206 -11.47 -5.30 -22.75
N PHE A 207 -11.76 -4.04 -22.40
CA PHE A 207 -11.04 -2.90 -22.97
C PHE A 207 -9.54 -2.99 -22.66
N LEU A 208 -9.16 -3.22 -21.38
CA LEU A 208 -7.75 -3.33 -20.99
C LEU A 208 -7.08 -4.54 -21.66
N ARG A 209 -7.78 -5.67 -21.73
CA ARG A 209 -7.26 -6.87 -22.39
C ARG A 209 -6.96 -6.58 -23.87
N ASN A 210 -7.90 -6.00 -24.58
CA ASN A 210 -7.77 -5.72 -26.02
C ASN A 210 -6.68 -4.67 -26.30
N LEU A 211 -6.52 -3.69 -25.41
CA LEU A 211 -5.49 -2.66 -25.52
C LEU A 211 -4.08 -3.23 -25.33
N LEU A 212 -3.91 -4.24 -24.48
CA LEU A 212 -2.58 -4.63 -23.98
C LEU A 212 -2.15 -6.04 -24.42
N LYS A 213 -3.08 -7.01 -24.42
CA LYS A 213 -2.71 -8.41 -24.59
C LYS A 213 -2.36 -8.72 -26.04
N ASP A 214 -1.24 -9.42 -26.23
CA ASP A 214 -0.76 -9.89 -27.55
C ASP A 214 -0.52 -8.75 -28.55
N GLN A 215 -0.20 -7.55 -28.06
CA GLN A 215 0.04 -6.35 -28.86
C GLN A 215 1.54 -6.10 -29.02
N SER A 216 2.03 -6.13 -30.26
CA SER A 216 3.45 -5.93 -30.58
C SER A 216 3.97 -4.53 -30.22
N TYR A 217 3.08 -3.55 -30.10
CA TYR A 217 3.46 -2.19 -29.73
C TYR A 217 3.73 -2.03 -28.23
N VAL A 218 3.41 -3.01 -27.39
CA VAL A 218 3.60 -2.91 -25.92
C VAL A 218 5.00 -3.36 -25.54
N ALA A 219 5.80 -2.46 -24.95
CA ALA A 219 7.09 -2.81 -24.35
C ALA A 219 6.95 -3.16 -22.87
N LEU A 220 6.00 -2.49 -22.16
CA LEU A 220 5.74 -2.67 -20.72
C LEU A 220 4.34 -2.14 -20.42
N ALA A 221 3.62 -2.81 -19.54
CA ALA A 221 2.41 -2.24 -18.91
C ALA A 221 2.57 -2.36 -17.38
N TYR A 222 2.54 -1.20 -16.72
CA TYR A 222 2.66 -1.09 -15.27
C TYR A 222 1.37 -0.49 -14.74
N MET A 223 0.61 -1.30 -14.00
CA MET A 223 -0.65 -0.86 -13.39
C MET A 223 -0.49 -0.69 -11.89
N THR A 224 -1.16 0.30 -11.31
CA THR A 224 -1.24 0.44 -9.85
C THR A 224 -2.69 0.54 -9.38
N GLY A 225 -2.95 -0.02 -8.19
CA GLY A 225 -4.27 0.02 -7.57
C GLY A 225 -4.19 -0.37 -6.09
N ILE A 226 -5.35 -0.49 -5.46
CA ILE A 226 -5.47 -0.98 -4.09
C ILE A 226 -5.74 -2.49 -4.12
N LEU A 227 -6.73 -2.90 -4.91
CA LEU A 227 -7.12 -4.31 -5.00
C LEU A 227 -6.23 -5.06 -6.00
N PRO A 228 -5.88 -6.31 -5.71
CA PRO A 228 -5.26 -7.17 -6.71
C PRO A 228 -6.25 -7.50 -7.83
N ILE A 229 -5.74 -8.04 -8.93
CA ILE A 229 -6.55 -8.34 -10.11
C ILE A 229 -7.69 -9.31 -9.74
N LYS A 230 -8.91 -8.95 -10.09
CA LYS A 230 -10.10 -9.75 -9.81
C LYS A 230 -10.00 -11.11 -10.50
N LYS A 231 -10.25 -12.15 -9.73
CA LYS A 231 -10.36 -13.53 -10.25
C LYS A 231 -11.74 -13.66 -10.89
N TYR A 232 -11.79 -13.67 -12.22
CA TYR A 232 -13.04 -13.62 -12.96
C TYR A 232 -13.24 -14.91 -13.76
N GLY A 233 -14.12 -15.77 -13.27
CA GLY A 233 -14.51 -17.00 -13.94
C GLY A 233 -13.34 -17.94 -14.27
N GLU A 234 -13.53 -18.79 -15.28
CA GLU A 234 -12.49 -19.71 -15.78
C GLU A 234 -11.43 -19.00 -16.62
N HIS A 235 -11.75 -17.81 -17.12
CA HIS A 235 -10.86 -17.02 -18.00
C HIS A 235 -10.67 -15.61 -17.44
N SER A 236 -9.64 -15.42 -16.63
CA SER A 236 -9.28 -14.07 -16.16
C SER A 236 -8.88 -13.18 -17.35
N ALA A 237 -9.55 -12.06 -17.52
CA ALA A 237 -9.29 -11.14 -18.64
C ALA A 237 -7.86 -10.58 -18.62
N LEU A 238 -7.27 -10.42 -17.45
CA LEU A 238 -5.93 -9.84 -17.27
C LEU A 238 -4.91 -10.86 -16.72
N ASN A 239 -5.05 -12.13 -17.11
CA ASN A 239 -4.18 -13.21 -16.63
C ASN A 239 -2.70 -13.06 -17.07
N MET A 240 -2.42 -12.18 -18.01
CA MET A 240 -1.04 -11.91 -18.44
C MET A 240 -0.26 -11.09 -17.39
N PHE A 241 -0.95 -10.42 -16.47
CA PHE A 241 -0.26 -9.57 -15.48
C PHE A 241 0.37 -10.37 -14.35
N THR A 242 1.62 -10.06 -14.02
CA THR A 242 2.28 -10.45 -12.79
C THR A 242 1.70 -9.62 -11.66
N GLU A 243 0.94 -10.26 -10.77
CA GLU A 243 0.32 -9.59 -9.62
C GLU A 243 1.34 -9.43 -8.49
N VAL A 244 1.45 -8.21 -7.98
CA VAL A 244 2.29 -7.82 -6.85
C VAL A 244 1.36 -7.22 -5.78
N SER A 245 1.05 -8.00 -4.74
CA SER A 245 0.03 -7.60 -3.76
C SER A 245 0.56 -7.59 -2.33
N MET A 246 -0.27 -7.18 -1.36
CA MET A 246 0.10 -7.20 0.06
C MET A 246 0.36 -8.64 0.56
N THR A 247 -0.33 -9.62 0.00
CA THR A 247 -0.15 -11.04 0.37
C THR A 247 0.97 -11.72 -0.41
N ASN A 248 1.41 -11.13 -1.54
CA ASN A 248 2.52 -11.64 -2.35
C ASN A 248 3.29 -10.49 -3.02
N PRO A 249 4.20 -9.83 -2.31
CA PRO A 249 4.89 -8.64 -2.82
C PRO A 249 6.01 -8.90 -3.82
N ARG A 250 6.38 -10.18 -4.02
CA ARG A 250 7.46 -10.58 -4.94
C ARG A 250 8.75 -9.79 -4.66
N GLU A 251 9.50 -9.40 -5.70
CA GLU A 251 10.71 -8.58 -5.63
C GLU A 251 10.43 -7.06 -5.53
N TYR A 252 9.16 -6.66 -5.42
CA TYR A 252 8.76 -5.25 -5.42
C TYR A 252 8.53 -4.68 -4.01
N ALA A 253 8.80 -5.45 -2.97
CA ALA A 253 8.45 -5.09 -1.57
C ALA A 253 9.04 -3.74 -1.14
N GLU A 254 10.28 -3.44 -1.56
CA GLU A 254 11.02 -2.23 -1.14
C GLU A 254 10.64 -0.96 -1.91
N TYR A 255 9.90 -1.08 -3.02
CA TYR A 255 9.70 0.04 -3.95
C TYR A 255 8.40 0.81 -3.74
N THR A 256 7.55 0.32 -2.82
CA THR A 256 6.35 1.03 -2.37
C THR A 256 6.29 0.96 -0.85
N GLY A 257 6.01 2.09 -0.21
CA GLY A 257 6.20 2.22 1.23
C GLY A 257 7.65 2.61 1.57
N PHE A 258 7.95 2.87 2.83
CA PHE A 258 9.31 3.10 3.31
C PHE A 258 9.82 1.87 4.06
N THR A 259 11.06 1.49 3.83
CA THR A 259 11.72 0.40 4.58
C THR A 259 12.17 0.89 5.96
N GLU A 260 12.46 -0.04 6.86
CA GLU A 260 12.92 0.28 8.22
C GLU A 260 14.19 1.15 8.18
N ASP A 261 15.15 0.83 7.31
CA ASP A 261 16.41 1.60 7.23
C ASP A 261 16.19 3.02 6.72
N GLU A 262 15.27 3.20 5.75
CA GLU A 262 14.90 4.54 5.27
C GLU A 262 14.26 5.36 6.41
N VAL A 263 13.40 4.73 7.21
CA VAL A 263 12.75 5.41 8.35
C VAL A 263 13.76 5.73 9.45
N LYS A 264 14.71 4.84 9.74
CA LYS A 264 15.82 5.13 10.69
C LYS A 264 16.58 6.38 10.25
N GLY A 265 16.96 6.45 8.96
CA GLY A 265 17.64 7.62 8.41
C GLY A 265 16.83 8.90 8.53
N LEU A 266 15.51 8.81 8.34
CA LEU A 266 14.62 9.98 8.52
C LEU A 266 14.53 10.37 10.01
N CYS A 267 14.44 9.41 10.93
CA CYS A 267 14.42 9.67 12.37
C CYS A 267 15.69 10.41 12.81
N GLU A 268 16.84 9.97 12.34
CA GLU A 268 18.14 10.65 12.61
C GLU A 268 18.13 12.08 12.06
N LYS A 269 17.73 12.26 10.80
CA LYS A 269 17.70 13.54 10.12
C LYS A 269 16.75 14.55 10.78
N TYR A 270 15.60 14.08 11.26
CA TYR A 270 14.54 14.93 11.84
C TYR A 270 14.54 14.90 13.38
N ASN A 271 15.51 14.22 14.00
CA ASN A 271 15.63 14.09 15.47
C ASN A 271 14.34 13.55 16.11
N MET A 272 13.78 12.50 15.51
CA MET A 272 12.58 11.82 16.00
C MET A 272 12.94 10.47 16.63
N PRO A 273 12.28 10.06 17.74
CA PRO A 273 12.61 8.78 18.36
C PRO A 273 12.14 7.60 17.49
N PHE A 274 13.08 6.77 17.08
CA PHE A 274 12.81 5.63 16.18
C PHE A 274 11.83 4.62 16.80
N ASP A 275 11.99 4.29 18.09
CA ASP A 275 11.13 3.29 18.76
C ASP A 275 9.65 3.75 18.74
N GLU A 276 9.41 5.05 18.93
CA GLU A 276 8.06 5.61 18.89
C GLU A 276 7.52 5.65 17.45
N THR A 277 8.37 6.04 16.49
CA THR A 277 8.01 6.01 15.05
C THR A 277 7.63 4.59 14.62
N LYS A 278 8.39 3.60 15.08
CA LYS A 278 8.12 2.19 14.82
C LYS A 278 6.76 1.79 15.39
N ARG A 279 6.49 2.13 16.65
CA ARG A 279 5.21 1.82 17.31
C ARG A 279 4.01 2.38 16.54
N TRP A 280 4.15 3.61 16.04
CA TRP A 280 3.05 4.32 15.39
C TRP A 280 2.81 3.90 13.94
N TYR A 281 3.88 3.61 13.16
CA TYR A 281 3.76 3.55 11.70
C TYR A 281 4.35 2.29 11.04
N ASP A 282 5.01 1.41 11.80
CA ASP A 282 5.56 0.14 11.29
C ASP A 282 4.47 -0.92 11.14
N GLY A 283 4.89 -2.12 10.84
CA GLY A 283 4.12 -3.36 11.01
C GLY A 283 3.58 -3.97 9.74
N TYR A 284 3.73 -3.33 8.60
CA TYR A 284 3.37 -3.98 7.34
C TYR A 284 4.51 -4.93 6.94
N ASN A 285 4.21 -6.22 6.99
CA ASN A 285 5.19 -7.27 6.67
C ASN A 285 5.05 -7.70 5.21
N LEU A 286 5.95 -7.24 4.35
CA LEU A 286 5.98 -7.63 2.95
C LEU A 286 7.01 -8.74 2.74
N LYS A 287 6.64 -9.96 3.15
CA LYS A 287 7.46 -11.18 3.02
C LYS A 287 8.81 -11.05 3.76
N GLY A 288 8.75 -10.56 4.99
CA GLY A 288 9.91 -10.37 5.85
C GLY A 288 10.49 -8.96 5.83
N ILE A 289 10.06 -8.11 4.89
CA ILE A 289 10.51 -6.72 4.82
C ILE A 289 9.52 -5.85 5.59
N ALA A 290 10.00 -5.22 6.66
CA ALA A 290 9.21 -4.26 7.45
C ALA A 290 8.98 -2.99 6.61
N THR A 291 7.73 -2.61 6.45
CA THR A 291 7.34 -1.49 5.58
C THR A 291 6.42 -0.54 6.36
N TYR A 292 6.65 0.75 6.18
CA TYR A 292 5.93 1.85 6.83
C TYR A 292 5.09 2.61 5.80
N ASN A 293 3.98 3.19 6.26
CA ASN A 293 3.18 4.09 5.42
C ASN A 293 3.94 5.41 5.22
N PRO A 294 4.32 5.78 3.98
CA PRO A 294 5.08 7.01 3.74
C PRO A 294 4.38 8.28 4.21
N ARG A 295 3.05 8.38 4.01
CA ARG A 295 2.29 9.58 4.39
C ARG A 295 2.40 9.83 5.90
N SER A 296 2.19 8.79 6.70
CA SER A 296 2.21 8.93 8.17
C SER A 296 3.61 9.28 8.66
N VAL A 297 4.65 8.63 8.11
CA VAL A 297 6.05 8.94 8.46
C VAL A 297 6.38 10.39 8.09
N VAL A 298 6.05 10.83 6.86
CA VAL A 298 6.36 12.19 6.40
C VAL A 298 5.66 13.24 7.28
N MET A 299 4.38 13.03 7.59
CA MET A 299 3.62 13.97 8.44
C MET A 299 4.21 14.07 9.84
N SER A 300 4.54 12.92 10.43
CA SER A 300 5.17 12.86 11.76
C SER A 300 6.54 13.56 11.77
N MET A 301 7.38 13.30 10.78
CA MET A 301 8.72 13.92 10.69
C MET A 301 8.61 15.43 10.53
N THR A 302 7.66 15.93 9.72
CA THR A 302 7.51 17.37 9.45
C THR A 302 6.77 18.10 10.58
N GLY A 303 5.86 17.42 11.28
CA GLY A 303 5.11 17.96 12.43
C GLY A 303 5.85 17.83 13.75
N HIS A 304 6.85 16.95 13.84
CA HIS A 304 7.55 16.58 15.07
C HIS A 304 6.60 16.03 16.15
N ASP A 305 5.61 15.23 15.72
CA ASP A 305 4.62 14.66 16.62
C ASP A 305 4.19 13.26 16.15
N PHE A 306 3.38 12.58 16.96
CA PHE A 306 2.85 11.26 16.64
C PHE A 306 1.32 11.32 16.74
N ASP A 307 0.66 11.07 15.62
CA ASP A 307 -0.81 11.08 15.54
C ASP A 307 -1.28 10.15 14.42
N SER A 308 -2.58 10.01 14.28
CA SER A 308 -3.18 9.25 13.20
C SER A 308 -3.31 10.13 11.95
N TYR A 309 -2.43 9.92 10.98
CA TYR A 309 -2.38 10.70 9.72
C TYR A 309 -3.01 9.97 8.53
N TRP A 310 -3.11 8.66 8.63
CA TRP A 310 -3.61 7.82 7.53
C TRP A 310 -5.13 7.92 7.39
N THR A 311 -5.81 8.10 8.49
CA THR A 311 -7.24 7.90 8.65
C THR A 311 -8.13 9.10 8.29
N SER A 312 -7.55 10.25 8.05
CA SER A 312 -8.32 11.48 7.75
C SER A 312 -9.04 11.45 6.39
N THR A 313 -9.18 10.28 5.75
CA THR A 313 -9.81 10.16 4.43
C THR A 313 -10.57 8.84 4.27
N GLU A 314 -11.80 8.90 3.87
CA GLU A 314 -12.72 7.86 3.30
C GLU A 314 -12.60 6.38 3.73
N THR A 315 -11.50 5.98 4.34
CA THR A 315 -11.22 4.58 4.69
C THR A 315 -11.98 4.12 5.94
N TYR A 316 -12.32 5.04 6.83
CA TYR A 316 -12.96 4.75 8.11
C TYR A 316 -14.31 4.01 7.95
N GLU A 317 -15.17 4.49 7.06
CA GLU A 317 -16.49 3.88 6.81
C GLU A 317 -16.36 2.44 6.29
N ALA A 318 -15.29 2.15 5.54
CA ALA A 318 -15.07 0.82 5.00
C ALA A 318 -14.82 -0.22 6.09
N LEU A 319 -13.97 0.11 7.08
CA LEU A 319 -13.66 -0.83 8.19
C LEU A 319 -14.92 -1.16 8.98
N LYS A 320 -15.71 -0.13 9.35
CA LYS A 320 -16.97 -0.31 10.08
C LYS A 320 -17.93 -1.26 9.35
N VAL A 321 -18.14 -1.03 8.05
CA VAL A 321 -19.05 -1.86 7.24
C VAL A 321 -18.67 -3.35 7.33
N TYR A 322 -17.38 -3.67 7.23
CA TYR A 322 -16.91 -5.06 7.27
C TYR A 322 -16.99 -5.66 8.67
N ILE A 323 -16.69 -4.88 9.72
CA ILE A 323 -16.78 -5.34 11.11
C ILE A 323 -18.25 -5.63 11.49
N ASP A 324 -19.19 -4.80 11.04
CA ASP A 324 -20.62 -4.95 11.36
C ASP A 324 -21.27 -6.15 10.67
N MET A 325 -20.65 -6.73 9.65
CA MET A 325 -21.19 -7.92 8.96
C MET A 325 -21.35 -9.14 9.89
N ASN A 326 -20.51 -9.27 10.89
CA ASN A 326 -20.58 -10.24 11.99
C ASN A 326 -21.05 -11.65 11.59
N PHE A 327 -20.43 -12.24 10.58
CA PHE A 327 -20.63 -13.63 10.23
C PHE A 327 -19.34 -14.44 10.42
N ASP A 328 -19.45 -15.74 10.52
CA ASP A 328 -18.30 -16.67 10.62
C ASP A 328 -17.38 -16.35 11.82
N GLY A 329 -17.97 -15.90 12.94
CA GLY A 329 -17.21 -15.55 14.15
C GLY A 329 -16.36 -14.31 14.02
N LEU A 330 -16.69 -13.42 13.11
CA LEU A 330 -15.89 -12.22 12.80
C LEU A 330 -15.71 -11.32 14.04
N LYS A 331 -16.78 -11.12 14.83
CA LYS A 331 -16.73 -10.27 16.04
C LYS A 331 -15.71 -10.81 17.06
N ASP A 332 -15.71 -12.11 17.31
CA ASP A 332 -14.72 -12.77 18.17
C ASP A 332 -13.30 -12.55 17.64
N LYS A 333 -13.09 -12.81 16.35
CA LYS A 333 -11.76 -12.67 15.71
C LYS A 333 -11.25 -11.23 15.75
N VAL A 334 -12.13 -10.23 15.53
CA VAL A 334 -11.75 -8.80 15.61
C VAL A 334 -11.38 -8.44 17.06
N THR A 335 -12.14 -8.92 18.05
CA THR A 335 -11.83 -8.70 19.46
C THR A 335 -10.43 -9.26 19.80
N ARG A 336 -10.11 -10.45 19.30
CA ARG A 336 -8.79 -11.08 19.48
C ARG A 336 -7.68 -10.29 18.77
N LEU A 337 -7.95 -9.73 17.58
CA LEU A 337 -6.99 -8.84 16.89
C LEU A 337 -6.69 -7.59 17.73
N VAL A 338 -7.72 -6.96 18.31
CA VAL A 338 -7.56 -5.78 19.18
C VAL A 338 -6.78 -6.14 20.45
N ALA A 339 -6.99 -7.34 20.98
CA ALA A 339 -6.20 -7.88 22.10
C ALA A 339 -4.71 -8.10 21.73
N GLY A 340 -4.37 -8.09 20.44
CA GLY A 340 -2.99 -8.26 19.95
C GLY A 340 -2.67 -9.67 19.46
N GLU A 341 -3.70 -10.50 19.28
CA GLU A 341 -3.51 -11.86 18.80
C GLU A 341 -3.30 -11.88 17.28
N LYS A 342 -2.53 -12.85 16.81
CA LYS A 342 -2.37 -13.12 15.37
C LYS A 342 -3.36 -14.19 14.95
N ILE A 343 -4.17 -13.92 13.94
CA ILE A 343 -5.25 -14.79 13.49
C ILE A 343 -4.84 -15.49 12.19
N PRO A 344 -4.84 -16.83 12.14
CA PRO A 344 -4.56 -17.53 10.89
C PRO A 344 -5.70 -17.36 9.90
N ILE A 345 -5.37 -17.15 8.61
CA ILE A 345 -6.34 -16.99 7.52
C ILE A 345 -5.88 -17.77 6.27
N ASN A 346 -6.84 -18.05 5.40
CA ASN A 346 -6.57 -18.60 4.08
C ASN A 346 -6.93 -17.58 2.99
N PRO A 347 -5.97 -16.76 2.51
CA PRO A 347 -6.26 -15.73 1.51
C PRO A 347 -6.49 -16.28 0.10
N THR A 348 -6.26 -17.58 -0.16
CA THR A 348 -6.30 -18.13 -1.53
C THR A 348 -7.70 -18.15 -2.12
N LYS A 349 -8.74 -18.19 -1.29
CA LYS A 349 -10.15 -18.26 -1.72
C LYS A 349 -10.73 -16.89 -2.07
N PHE A 350 -10.10 -15.81 -1.61
CA PHE A 350 -10.57 -14.45 -1.85
C PHE A 350 -10.57 -14.15 -3.35
N GLN A 351 -11.71 -13.64 -3.86
CA GLN A 351 -11.91 -13.39 -5.28
C GLN A 351 -11.38 -12.03 -5.76
N ASN A 352 -10.72 -11.29 -4.87
CA ASN A 352 -10.19 -9.95 -5.11
C ASN A 352 -11.29 -8.93 -5.47
N ASP A 353 -12.48 -9.09 -4.86
CA ASP A 353 -13.56 -8.12 -5.02
C ASP A 353 -14.18 -7.76 -3.65
N MET A 354 -15.05 -6.76 -3.64
CA MET A 354 -15.64 -6.21 -2.42
C MET A 354 -17.07 -6.68 -2.16
N THR A 355 -17.59 -7.58 -3.01
CA THR A 355 -19.01 -7.97 -2.98
C THR A 355 -19.25 -9.45 -2.71
N THR A 356 -18.30 -10.32 -3.05
CA THR A 356 -18.46 -11.78 -2.89
C THR A 356 -17.72 -12.29 -1.64
N LEU A 357 -17.93 -11.59 -0.51
CA LEU A 357 -17.33 -11.97 0.78
C LEU A 357 -18.16 -13.09 1.40
N ARG A 358 -17.56 -14.26 1.61
CA ARG A 358 -18.25 -15.48 2.08
C ARG A 358 -17.78 -15.98 3.45
N SER A 359 -16.65 -15.45 3.92
CA SER A 359 -16.00 -15.92 5.15
C SER A 359 -15.27 -14.78 5.84
N ALA A 360 -14.94 -14.95 7.10
CA ALA A 360 -14.06 -14.03 7.83
C ALA A 360 -12.68 -13.93 7.14
N ASP A 361 -12.19 -15.02 6.54
CA ASP A 361 -10.93 -15.03 5.79
C ASP A 361 -10.96 -14.06 4.59
N ASP A 362 -12.11 -13.98 3.88
CA ASP A 362 -12.28 -13.03 2.77
C ASP A 362 -12.19 -11.59 3.27
N ILE A 363 -12.89 -11.30 4.39
CA ILE A 363 -12.89 -9.96 5.01
C ILE A 363 -11.48 -9.60 5.45
N PHE A 364 -10.79 -10.49 6.16
CA PHE A 364 -9.43 -10.20 6.64
C PHE A 364 -8.44 -10.05 5.47
N THR A 365 -8.60 -10.83 4.40
CA THR A 365 -7.76 -10.68 3.20
C THR A 365 -8.02 -9.31 2.55
N LEU A 366 -9.27 -8.90 2.44
CA LEU A 366 -9.61 -7.56 1.94
C LEU A 366 -9.01 -6.47 2.84
N LEU A 367 -9.12 -6.61 4.17
CA LEU A 367 -8.55 -5.65 5.13
C LEU A 367 -7.01 -5.56 5.01
N VAL A 368 -6.33 -6.67 4.65
CA VAL A 368 -4.89 -6.67 4.33
C VAL A 368 -4.62 -5.78 3.10
N HIS A 369 -5.41 -5.96 2.03
CA HIS A 369 -5.22 -5.15 0.80
C HIS A 369 -5.56 -3.68 1.03
N LEU A 370 -6.53 -3.38 1.89
CA LEU A 370 -6.90 -2.01 2.26
C LEU A 370 -5.89 -1.36 3.22
N GLY A 371 -5.06 -2.15 3.91
CA GLY A 371 -4.03 -1.65 4.83
C GLY A 371 -4.44 -1.63 6.31
N TYR A 372 -5.58 -2.20 6.66
CA TYR A 372 -6.01 -2.30 8.06
C TYR A 372 -5.33 -3.44 8.80
N LEU A 373 -4.90 -4.47 8.07
CA LEU A 373 -4.19 -5.62 8.63
C LEU A 373 -2.89 -5.84 7.86
N THR A 374 -1.93 -6.43 8.52
CA THR A 374 -0.73 -6.97 7.88
C THR A 374 -0.85 -8.49 7.80
N PHE A 375 -0.06 -9.10 6.92
CA PHE A 375 -0.11 -10.53 6.66
C PHE A 375 1.29 -11.11 6.63
N ASP A 376 1.50 -12.20 7.33
CA ASP A 376 2.76 -12.94 7.25
C ASP A 376 2.63 -14.08 6.24
N PHE A 377 3.48 -14.03 5.21
CA PHE A 377 3.48 -15.00 4.11
C PHE A 377 3.77 -16.44 4.59
N TYR A 378 4.58 -16.59 5.64
CA TYR A 378 5.05 -17.90 6.11
C TYR A 378 4.07 -18.54 7.10
N THR A 379 3.60 -17.78 8.09
CA THR A 379 2.66 -18.28 9.12
C THR A 379 1.21 -18.21 8.68
N LYS A 380 0.91 -17.46 7.61
CA LYS A 380 -0.45 -17.21 7.11
C LYS A 380 -1.34 -16.52 8.15
N CYS A 381 -0.75 -15.74 9.03
CA CYS A 381 -1.47 -15.00 10.06
C CYS A 381 -1.60 -13.52 9.72
N VAL A 382 -2.67 -12.90 10.23
CA VAL A 382 -2.89 -11.45 10.16
C VAL A 382 -2.93 -10.86 11.56
N TRP A 383 -2.55 -9.58 11.67
CA TRP A 383 -2.68 -8.79 12.91
C TRP A 383 -2.77 -7.31 12.55
N ILE A 384 -3.14 -6.49 13.54
CA ILE A 384 -3.19 -5.02 13.40
C ILE A 384 -1.74 -4.50 13.39
N PRO A 385 -1.31 -3.79 12.35
CA PRO A 385 0.12 -3.50 12.19
C PRO A 385 0.72 -2.56 13.24
N ASN A 386 -0.01 -1.52 13.67
CA ASN A 386 0.58 -0.43 14.44
C ASN A 386 -0.48 0.34 15.24
N SER A 387 -0.02 1.31 16.03
CA SER A 387 -0.91 2.12 16.89
C SER A 387 -1.88 2.99 16.11
N GLU A 388 -1.46 3.53 14.96
CA GLU A 388 -2.32 4.34 14.09
C GLU A 388 -3.54 3.55 13.64
N VAL A 389 -3.31 2.34 13.12
CA VAL A 389 -4.39 1.47 12.64
C VAL A 389 -5.20 0.90 13.81
N ALA A 390 -4.54 0.59 14.94
CA ALA A 390 -5.24 0.09 16.14
C ALA A 390 -6.29 1.10 16.62
N GLN A 391 -5.98 2.41 16.56
CA GLN A 391 -6.94 3.44 16.93
C GLN A 391 -8.19 3.38 16.03
N GLU A 392 -8.03 3.08 14.74
CA GLU A 392 -9.17 2.96 13.82
C GLU A 392 -10.07 1.77 14.17
N PHE A 393 -9.47 0.65 14.58
CA PHE A 393 -10.27 -0.49 15.06
C PHE A 393 -11.09 -0.09 16.30
N ILE A 394 -10.49 0.65 17.26
CA ILE A 394 -11.19 1.11 18.47
C ILE A 394 -12.35 2.04 18.07
N ASN A 395 -12.08 3.03 17.21
CA ASN A 395 -13.11 3.97 16.75
C ASN A 395 -14.28 3.23 16.07
N SER A 396 -13.96 2.24 15.23
CA SER A 396 -14.97 1.45 14.51
C SER A 396 -15.80 0.57 15.46
N ILE A 397 -15.17 0.03 16.51
CA ILE A 397 -15.83 -0.77 17.54
C ILE A 397 -16.76 0.13 18.37
N GLU A 398 -16.31 1.32 18.73
CA GLU A 398 -17.11 2.30 19.50
C GLU A 398 -18.36 2.70 18.70
N ASP A 399 -18.19 3.07 17.44
CA ASP A 399 -19.29 3.45 16.54
C ASP A 399 -20.20 2.27 16.20
N GLY A 400 -19.67 1.05 16.21
CA GLY A 400 -20.43 -0.18 16.00
C GLY A 400 -21.24 -0.63 17.21
N GLY A 401 -21.14 0.10 18.33
CA GLY A 401 -21.91 -0.18 19.54
C GLY A 401 -21.49 -1.45 20.29
N TRP A 402 -20.20 -1.81 20.24
CA TRP A 402 -19.67 -2.98 20.97
C TRP A 402 -19.40 -2.58 22.43
N GLU A 403 -20.46 -2.25 23.16
CA GLU A 403 -20.40 -1.67 24.51
C GLU A 403 -19.54 -2.47 25.51
N GLU A 404 -19.60 -3.79 25.43
CA GLU A 404 -18.88 -4.68 26.36
C GLU A 404 -17.36 -4.54 26.20
N VAL A 405 -16.88 -4.55 24.97
CA VAL A 405 -15.45 -4.38 24.66
C VAL A 405 -15.00 -2.95 25.06
N MET A 406 -15.81 -1.95 24.74
CA MET A 406 -15.50 -0.56 25.05
C MET A 406 -15.48 -0.29 26.55
N LYS A 407 -16.36 -0.91 27.33
CA LYS A 407 -16.33 -0.81 28.82
C LYS A 407 -15.00 -1.31 29.39
N ALA A 408 -14.51 -2.45 28.88
CA ALA A 408 -13.21 -3.00 29.33
C ALA A 408 -12.05 -2.07 28.95
N ILE A 409 -12.04 -1.57 27.69
CA ILE A 409 -11.00 -0.65 27.21
C ILE A 409 -10.99 0.64 28.05
N ASN A 410 -12.17 1.22 28.32
CA ASN A 410 -12.31 2.47 29.08
C ASN A 410 -11.92 2.29 30.55
N ALA A 411 -12.08 1.09 31.11
CA ALA A 411 -11.66 0.78 32.49
C ALA A 411 -10.17 0.47 32.61
N SER A 412 -9.47 0.28 31.49
CA SER A 412 -8.10 -0.26 31.48
C SER A 412 -7.06 0.64 32.17
N ASP A 413 -7.23 1.98 32.14
CA ASP A 413 -6.34 2.88 32.87
C ASP A 413 -6.43 2.64 34.39
N LYS A 414 -7.65 2.45 34.93
CA LYS A 414 -7.88 2.18 36.34
C LYS A 414 -7.23 0.85 36.76
N LEU A 415 -7.40 -0.18 35.92
CA LEU A 415 -6.80 -1.49 36.18
C LEU A 415 -5.27 -1.41 36.21
N LEU A 416 -4.67 -0.73 35.22
CA LEU A 416 -3.22 -0.56 35.13
C LEU A 416 -2.68 0.16 36.39
N GLN A 417 -3.34 1.24 36.82
CA GLN A 417 -2.92 1.98 38.02
C GLN A 417 -3.08 1.13 39.30
N ALA A 418 -4.19 0.39 39.44
CA ALA A 418 -4.38 -0.52 40.57
C ALA A 418 -3.26 -1.57 40.64
N THR A 419 -2.88 -2.12 39.48
CA THR A 419 -1.81 -3.12 39.38
C THR A 419 -0.45 -2.53 39.79
N ILE A 420 -0.11 -1.34 39.27
CA ILE A 420 1.16 -0.67 39.58
C ILE A 420 1.23 -0.35 41.08
N ASN A 421 0.10 0.00 41.69
CA ASN A 421 0.01 0.34 43.13
C ASN A 421 -0.09 -0.89 44.05
N GLY A 422 -0.24 -2.09 43.50
CA GLY A 422 -0.38 -3.32 44.28
C GLY A 422 -1.73 -3.48 44.96
N ASP A 423 -2.79 -2.87 44.43
CA ASP A 423 -4.14 -2.98 44.97
C ASP A 423 -4.82 -4.26 44.46
N GLU A 424 -4.57 -5.36 45.14
CA GLU A 424 -5.03 -6.70 44.77
C GLU A 424 -6.56 -6.78 44.62
N GLN A 425 -7.31 -6.13 45.55
CA GLN A 425 -8.76 -6.19 45.52
C GLN A 425 -9.32 -5.43 44.31
N ALA A 426 -8.82 -4.22 44.05
CA ALA A 426 -9.26 -3.45 42.88
C ALA A 426 -8.91 -4.17 41.57
N VAL A 427 -7.73 -4.81 41.46
CA VAL A 427 -7.32 -5.61 40.33
C VAL A 427 -8.29 -6.78 40.10
N ALA A 428 -8.59 -7.54 41.18
CA ALA A 428 -9.51 -8.68 41.13
C ALA A 428 -10.91 -8.25 40.67
N ASP A 429 -11.44 -7.18 41.25
CA ASP A 429 -12.78 -6.68 40.90
C ASP A 429 -12.86 -6.21 39.44
N LEU A 430 -11.87 -5.46 38.99
CA LEU A 430 -11.83 -4.95 37.59
C LEU A 430 -11.66 -6.09 36.58
N ILE A 431 -10.82 -7.07 36.88
CA ILE A 431 -10.64 -8.25 35.99
C ILE A 431 -11.92 -9.09 35.96
N ASN A 432 -12.55 -9.36 37.12
CA ASN A 432 -13.80 -10.10 37.16
C ASN A 432 -14.90 -9.40 36.37
N LYS A 433 -14.95 -8.08 36.45
CA LYS A 433 -15.90 -7.28 35.67
C LYS A 433 -15.63 -7.39 34.18
N ALA A 434 -14.39 -7.18 33.76
CA ALA A 434 -14.00 -7.33 32.34
C ALA A 434 -14.30 -8.74 31.82
N HIS A 435 -14.03 -9.75 32.62
CA HIS A 435 -14.31 -11.15 32.33
C HIS A 435 -15.83 -11.36 32.10
N SER A 436 -16.65 -10.94 33.04
CA SER A 436 -18.11 -11.16 33.01
C SER A 436 -18.76 -10.41 31.81
N GLU A 437 -18.24 -9.24 31.47
CA GLU A 437 -18.75 -8.40 30.39
C GLU A 437 -18.38 -8.96 29.00
N ASN A 438 -17.25 -9.66 28.87
CA ASN A 438 -16.76 -10.15 27.57
C ASN A 438 -17.04 -11.64 27.31
N THR A 439 -17.63 -12.37 28.28
CA THR A 439 -17.94 -13.80 28.10
C THR A 439 -18.97 -14.07 27.00
N SER A 440 -19.82 -13.13 26.66
CA SER A 440 -20.80 -13.28 25.59
C SER A 440 -20.17 -13.22 24.19
N ILE A 441 -18.99 -12.56 24.08
CA ILE A 441 -18.31 -12.36 22.79
C ILE A 441 -17.27 -13.45 22.57
N LEU A 442 -16.45 -13.73 23.57
CA LEU A 442 -15.39 -14.75 23.51
C LEU A 442 -15.96 -16.08 24.03
N LYS A 443 -16.01 -17.10 23.20
CA LYS A 443 -16.41 -18.44 23.60
C LYS A 443 -15.34 -18.99 24.55
N TYR A 444 -15.64 -18.98 25.82
CA TYR A 444 -14.72 -19.10 26.93
C TYR A 444 -14.43 -20.56 27.30
N ASN A 445 -13.36 -21.13 26.82
CA ASN A 445 -13.04 -22.52 27.15
C ASN A 445 -11.53 -22.81 27.34
N ASP A 446 -10.66 -21.78 27.35
CA ASP A 446 -9.21 -22.05 27.44
C ASP A 446 -8.40 -20.83 27.95
N GLU A 447 -7.11 -21.06 28.20
CA GLU A 447 -6.16 -20.02 28.65
C GLU A 447 -6.01 -18.90 27.62
N ASN A 448 -6.15 -19.19 26.32
CA ASN A 448 -6.00 -18.21 25.26
C ASN A 448 -7.15 -17.17 25.28
N SER A 449 -8.39 -17.62 25.50
CA SER A 449 -9.54 -16.71 25.66
C SER A 449 -9.36 -15.81 26.88
N LEU A 450 -8.86 -16.35 27.99
CA LEU A 450 -8.55 -15.57 29.20
C LEU A 450 -7.46 -14.54 28.88
N SER A 451 -6.41 -14.93 28.18
CA SER A 451 -5.32 -14.02 27.76
C SER A 451 -5.86 -12.85 26.91
N CYS A 452 -6.84 -13.09 26.03
CA CYS A 452 -7.48 -12.03 25.25
C CYS A 452 -8.24 -11.04 26.14
N VAL A 453 -9.04 -11.52 27.09
CA VAL A 453 -9.77 -10.66 28.05
C VAL A 453 -8.78 -9.81 28.84
N ILE A 454 -7.72 -10.40 29.37
CA ILE A 454 -6.69 -9.69 30.14
C ILE A 454 -6.01 -8.64 29.26
N SER A 455 -5.68 -8.98 28.00
CA SER A 455 -5.04 -8.03 27.06
C SER A 455 -5.95 -6.81 26.79
N ILE A 456 -7.25 -7.02 26.67
CA ILE A 456 -8.23 -5.93 26.48
C ILE A 456 -8.36 -5.12 27.79
N ALA A 457 -8.44 -5.80 28.94
CA ALA A 457 -8.53 -5.14 30.24
C ALA A 457 -7.31 -4.26 30.54
N TYR A 458 -6.13 -4.62 29.99
CA TYR A 458 -4.90 -3.83 30.09
C TYR A 458 -4.59 -3.05 28.80
N TYR A 459 -5.58 -2.74 27.98
CA TYR A 459 -5.36 -2.08 26.67
C TYR A 459 -4.53 -0.80 26.79
N SER A 460 -4.82 0.05 27.80
CA SER A 460 -4.12 1.31 28.02
C SER A 460 -2.62 1.14 28.31
N ALA A 461 -2.21 -0.03 28.82
CA ALA A 461 -0.79 -0.31 29.09
C ALA A 461 0.05 -0.16 27.82
N LYS A 462 -0.52 -0.36 26.64
CA LYS A 462 0.17 -0.18 25.34
C LYS A 462 0.73 1.24 25.15
N ARG A 463 0.24 2.24 25.90
CA ARG A 463 0.76 3.62 25.87
C ARG A 463 2.14 3.73 26.53
N THR A 464 2.35 3.00 27.63
CA THR A 464 3.53 3.15 28.50
C THR A 464 4.40 1.90 28.57
N TYR A 465 3.91 0.79 28.04
CA TYR A 465 4.61 -0.50 28.00
C TYR A 465 4.61 -1.08 26.59
N THR A 466 5.64 -1.87 26.30
CA THR A 466 5.58 -2.89 25.25
C THR A 466 4.97 -4.12 25.89
N VAL A 467 3.80 -4.56 25.39
CA VAL A 467 3.09 -5.72 25.93
C VAL A 467 3.31 -6.89 24.97
N GLU A 468 3.92 -7.95 25.47
CA GLU A 468 4.22 -9.16 24.69
C GLU A 468 3.44 -10.35 25.24
N ARG A 469 2.85 -11.15 24.36
CA ARG A 469 2.15 -12.40 24.71
C ARG A 469 3.05 -13.58 24.39
N GLU A 470 2.95 -14.62 25.19
CA GLU A 470 3.67 -15.88 25.02
C GLU A 470 5.20 -15.64 24.84
N LEU A 471 5.76 -14.77 25.70
CA LEU A 471 7.20 -14.49 25.64
C LEU A 471 8.00 -15.71 26.12
N PRO A 472 8.94 -16.23 25.33
CA PRO A 472 9.82 -17.31 25.81
C PRO A 472 10.57 -16.89 27.08
N ALA A 473 10.45 -17.66 28.13
CA ALA A 473 11.04 -17.39 29.45
C ALA A 473 11.59 -18.70 30.03
N GLY A 474 12.91 -18.83 30.06
CA GLY A 474 13.55 -20.03 30.55
C GLY A 474 13.09 -21.29 29.80
N LYS A 475 12.43 -22.21 30.51
CA LYS A 475 11.97 -23.50 29.94
C LYS A 475 10.50 -23.46 29.48
N GLY A 476 9.88 -22.27 29.43
CA GLY A 476 8.48 -22.13 29.05
C GLY A 476 8.19 -20.76 28.44
N TYR A 477 6.96 -20.32 28.61
CA TYR A 477 6.47 -19.04 28.11
C TYR A 477 5.74 -18.31 29.21
N ALA A 478 6.00 -16.99 29.35
CA ALA A 478 5.21 -16.11 30.17
C ALA A 478 3.98 -15.68 29.36
N ASP A 479 2.78 -15.79 29.91
CA ASP A 479 1.53 -15.52 29.18
C ASP A 479 1.47 -14.05 28.70
N LEU A 480 1.80 -13.08 29.60
CA LEU A 480 1.85 -11.65 29.26
C LEU A 480 3.02 -10.99 29.99
N VAL A 481 3.82 -10.22 29.26
CA VAL A 481 4.95 -9.47 29.80
C VAL A 481 4.77 -7.99 29.43
N PHE A 482 4.83 -7.13 30.44
CA PHE A 482 4.75 -5.67 30.29
C PHE A 482 6.15 -5.09 30.52
N LYS A 483 6.82 -4.68 29.44
CA LYS A 483 8.15 -4.09 29.47
C LYS A 483 8.01 -2.57 29.43
N PRO A 484 8.42 -1.84 30.49
CA PRO A 484 8.33 -0.38 30.47
C PRO A 484 9.08 0.23 29.29
N ARG A 485 8.52 1.23 28.65
CA ARG A 485 9.21 1.99 27.60
C ARG A 485 10.30 2.89 28.20
N ARG A 486 11.25 3.34 27.39
CA ARG A 486 12.48 4.03 27.83
C ARG A 486 12.26 5.21 28.79
N ASN A 487 11.16 5.93 28.67
CA ASN A 487 10.88 7.10 29.50
C ASN A 487 9.84 6.82 30.61
N ASN A 488 9.65 5.56 30.96
CA ASN A 488 8.66 5.15 31.95
C ASN A 488 9.37 4.48 33.15
N SER A 489 9.16 5.04 34.34
CA SER A 489 9.73 4.54 35.61
C SER A 489 8.90 3.44 36.27
N ASN A 490 7.77 3.07 35.68
CA ASN A 490 6.91 2.02 36.23
C ASN A 490 7.61 0.65 36.19
N PRO A 491 7.27 -0.28 37.10
CA PRO A 491 7.91 -1.60 37.15
C PRO A 491 7.56 -2.45 35.91
N ALA A 492 8.47 -3.31 35.49
CA ALA A 492 8.15 -4.40 34.56
C ALA A 492 7.21 -5.38 35.29
N MET A 493 6.22 -5.93 34.54
CA MET A 493 5.24 -6.84 35.13
C MET A 493 5.14 -8.11 34.28
N ILE A 494 4.96 -9.24 34.95
CA ILE A 494 4.68 -10.53 34.32
C ILE A 494 3.34 -11.02 34.85
N VAL A 495 2.45 -11.38 33.93
CA VAL A 495 1.15 -11.95 34.29
C VAL A 495 1.15 -13.41 33.80
N GLU A 496 0.93 -14.33 34.70
CA GLU A 496 0.77 -15.74 34.44
C GLU A 496 -0.69 -16.12 34.64
N LEU A 497 -1.27 -16.80 33.68
CA LEU A 497 -2.68 -17.17 33.67
C LEU A 497 -2.82 -18.68 33.89
N LYS A 498 -3.76 -19.08 34.73
CA LYS A 498 -4.09 -20.51 34.89
C LYS A 498 -5.61 -20.69 34.90
N TYR A 499 -6.09 -21.52 34.00
CA TYR A 499 -7.50 -21.83 33.88
C TYR A 499 -7.86 -22.97 34.86
N ASN A 500 -8.83 -22.73 35.73
CA ASN A 500 -9.31 -23.72 36.74
C ASN A 500 -8.20 -24.23 37.68
N LYS A 501 -7.20 -23.39 38.01
CA LYS A 501 -6.12 -23.72 38.95
C LYS A 501 -5.92 -22.55 39.94
N SER A 502 -5.21 -22.80 41.04
CA SER A 502 -4.97 -21.78 42.07
C SER A 502 -3.87 -20.79 41.67
N ALA A 503 -3.86 -19.63 42.29
CA ALA A 503 -2.83 -18.60 42.13
C ALA A 503 -1.42 -19.14 42.49
N GLU A 504 -1.34 -19.99 43.49
CA GLU A 504 -0.07 -20.64 43.89
C GLU A 504 0.50 -21.47 42.73
N SER A 505 -0.36 -22.14 41.98
CA SER A 505 0.08 -22.92 40.81
C SER A 505 0.62 -22.04 39.68
N ALA A 506 0.11 -20.82 39.59
CA ALA A 506 0.63 -19.83 38.62
C ALA A 506 2.02 -19.32 39.03
N ILE A 507 2.13 -18.98 40.35
CA ILE A 507 3.41 -18.52 40.92
C ILE A 507 4.52 -19.56 40.70
N UNK A 508 4.28 -20.68 40.92
CA UNK A 508 5.19 -21.73 40.71
C UNK A 508 5.65 -21.94 39.32
N UNK A 509 4.82 -21.62 38.45
CA UNK A 509 5.14 -21.65 37.08
C UNK A 509 5.99 -20.50 36.66
N UNK A 510 5.70 -19.31 37.29
CA UNK A 510 6.43 -18.13 37.01
C UNK A 510 7.82 -18.19 37.60
N UNK A 511 7.93 -18.77 38.65
CA UNK A 511 9.13 -18.94 39.30
C UNK A 511 10.01 -20.02 38.63
N UNK A 512 9.41 -20.92 38.16
CA UNK A 512 10.04 -21.93 37.44
C UNK A 512 10.47 -21.53 36.07
N UNK A 513 9.80 -20.64 35.58
CA UNK A 513 10.09 -20.09 34.26
C UNK A 513 11.14 -18.99 34.34
N UNK A 514 11.32 -18.38 35.38
CA UNK A 514 12.26 -17.37 35.66
C UNK A 514 13.54 -17.92 36.21
N UNK A 515 13.51 -18.96 36.62
CA UNK A 515 14.68 -19.70 37.02
C UNK A 515 15.29 -20.40 35.89
#